data_4d377bb23f9e468025d3a81347ab8cf4
#
_entry.id   4d377bb23f9e468025d3a81347ab8cf4
#
_cell.length_a   1.000
_cell.length_b   1.000
_cell.length_c   1.000
_cell.angle_alpha   90.00
_cell.angle_beta   90.00
_cell.angle_gamma   90.00
#
_symmetry.space_group_name_H-M   'P 1'
#
loop_
_entity.id
_entity.type
_entity.pdbx_description
1 polymer ?
#
loop_
_entity_poly.entity_id
_entity_poly.type
_entity_poly.pdbx_seq_one_letter_code
_entity_poly.pdbx_strand_id
1 'polypeptide(L)'
;MAFDWRPLMGKITAAFRQELGENLTGIYLHGSAAFGSMSEGSDLDFIAVTERPPTQEQKEHLIAALLQLEREAPAKGLEMSVVLLRDCRDFAYPTPYQLHYSPMHRRAYEQDLSGYCKGMHGVDYDLAAHFTVIRKVGIVLFGSPVREVFGPVPFADYLDSICRDVAGAAQDILHTPLDTALNLCRVLAAAQEGLVLSKAQGAQWGMQHLQGQYRPLLMRAASCYEQGAALAWDSGELEDFAREVLDQIHGRLLKMQPGRVYNKEKEHRTKEEARMEMMIGERWCKVEIYNEYLKKIPSLLSQINTVEKMQRKAETELQMLQKEPDSFSRQQYQARLESTREQCAQRLGEMKEELNLILGLKEQLEQELHLRAGEIEQ
;
A
#
# COMPACT_ATOMS: atom_id res chain seq x y z
N MET A 1 6.10 26.43 10.45
CA MET A 1 5.58 27.12 9.24
C MET A 1 5.29 26.04 8.21
N ALA A 2 4.19 26.14 7.45
CA ALA A 2 3.91 25.17 6.39
C ALA A 2 5.06 25.20 5.36
N PHE A 3 5.46 24.03 4.87
CA PHE A 3 6.49 23.91 3.83
C PHE A 3 6.02 24.56 2.52
N ASP A 4 6.82 25.49 1.99
CA ASP A 4 6.55 26.08 0.66
C ASP A 4 7.18 25.20 -0.43
N TRP A 5 6.36 24.37 -1.06
CA TRP A 5 6.77 23.46 -2.12
C TRP A 5 7.07 24.12 -3.47
N ARG A 6 6.63 25.38 -3.68
CA ARG A 6 6.70 26.03 -4.99
C ARG A 6 8.12 26.18 -5.54
N PRO A 7 9.13 26.59 -4.74
CA PRO A 7 10.51 26.71 -5.26
C PRO A 7 11.07 25.34 -5.69
N LEU A 8 10.83 24.29 -4.91
CA LEU A 8 11.29 22.95 -5.21
C LEU A 8 10.62 22.40 -6.47
N MET A 9 9.28 22.50 -6.56
CA MET A 9 8.56 22.05 -7.75
C MET A 9 8.90 22.86 -8.99
N GLY A 10 9.31 24.12 -8.85
CA GLY A 10 9.87 24.91 -9.95
C GLY A 10 11.18 24.32 -10.49
N LYS A 11 12.08 23.89 -9.62
CA LYS A 11 13.34 23.22 -10.00
C LYS A 11 13.08 21.86 -10.66
N ILE A 12 12.20 21.05 -10.05
CA ILE A 12 11.80 19.75 -10.60
C ILE A 12 11.18 19.91 -11.99
N THR A 13 10.26 20.86 -12.14
CA THR A 13 9.61 21.15 -13.43
C THR A 13 10.65 21.56 -14.49
N ALA A 14 11.64 22.38 -14.13
CA ALA A 14 12.69 22.79 -15.05
C ALA A 14 13.55 21.60 -15.49
N ALA A 15 13.96 20.71 -14.56
CA ALA A 15 14.73 19.52 -14.86
C ALA A 15 13.98 18.55 -15.78
N PHE A 16 12.70 18.30 -15.50
CA PHE A 16 11.87 17.43 -16.33
C PHE A 16 11.65 17.98 -17.74
N ARG A 17 11.42 19.28 -17.86
CA ARG A 17 11.30 19.95 -19.16
C ARG A 17 12.59 19.90 -19.96
N GLN A 18 13.74 20.08 -19.31
CA GLN A 18 15.06 19.98 -19.96
C GLN A 18 15.32 18.57 -20.48
N GLU A 19 15.00 17.53 -19.68
CA GLU A 19 15.30 16.15 -20.00
C GLU A 19 14.33 15.54 -21.01
N LEU A 20 13.04 15.80 -20.87
CA LEU A 20 11.99 15.19 -21.68
C LEU A 20 11.60 16.00 -22.92
N GLY A 21 11.90 17.32 -22.91
CA GLY A 21 11.59 18.22 -24.03
C GLY A 21 10.15 18.14 -24.49
N GLU A 22 9.95 17.95 -25.79
CA GLU A 22 8.63 17.83 -26.42
C GLU A 22 7.87 16.55 -26.05
N ASN A 23 8.56 15.56 -25.46
CA ASN A 23 7.91 14.34 -24.97
C ASN A 23 7.10 14.58 -23.69
N LEU A 24 7.37 15.67 -22.96
CA LEU A 24 6.66 16.01 -21.74
C LEU A 24 5.34 16.73 -22.05
N THR A 25 4.21 16.09 -21.78
CA THR A 25 2.86 16.65 -21.92
C THR A 25 2.50 17.56 -20.75
N GLY A 26 2.89 17.17 -19.52
CA GLY A 26 2.58 17.98 -18.33
C GLY A 26 3.13 17.39 -17.03
N ILE A 27 3.08 18.24 -15.99
CA ILE A 27 3.42 17.88 -14.60
C ILE A 27 2.28 18.34 -13.70
N TYR A 28 1.77 17.43 -12.85
CA TYR A 28 0.58 17.61 -12.04
C TYR A 28 0.87 17.26 -10.59
N LEU A 29 0.80 18.27 -9.72
CA LEU A 29 0.93 18.10 -8.28
C LEU A 29 -0.40 17.60 -7.70
N HIS A 30 -0.33 16.64 -6.79
CA HIS A 30 -1.50 16.10 -6.10
C HIS A 30 -1.25 15.91 -4.59
N GLY A 31 -1.93 14.95 -3.97
CA GLY A 31 -1.75 14.66 -2.56
C GLY A 31 -2.08 15.83 -1.63
N SER A 32 -1.41 15.88 -0.48
CA SER A 32 -1.66 16.86 0.57
C SER A 32 -1.40 18.30 0.13
N ALA A 33 -0.41 18.52 -0.74
CA ALA A 33 -0.07 19.84 -1.27
C ALA A 33 -1.21 20.43 -2.11
N ALA A 34 -1.84 19.63 -2.95
CA ALA A 34 -2.97 20.06 -3.79
C ALA A 34 -4.25 20.28 -2.98
N PHE A 35 -4.46 19.54 -1.91
CA PHE A 35 -5.55 19.79 -0.95
C PHE A 35 -5.34 21.04 -0.07
N GLY A 36 -4.13 21.62 -0.08
CA GLY A 36 -3.79 22.72 0.85
C GLY A 36 -3.68 22.27 2.30
N SER A 37 -3.46 20.97 2.53
CA SER A 37 -3.39 20.34 3.86
C SER A 37 -2.01 19.74 4.15
N MET A 38 -0.95 20.28 3.53
CA MET A 38 0.42 19.84 3.72
C MET A 38 0.91 20.13 5.13
N SER A 39 1.48 19.12 5.78
CA SER A 39 2.11 19.19 7.11
C SER A 39 3.60 18.87 7.02
N GLU A 40 4.34 19.00 8.12
CA GLU A 40 5.75 18.60 8.19
C GLU A 40 5.97 17.10 7.95
N GLY A 41 4.96 16.29 8.24
CA GLY A 41 4.94 14.83 8.01
C GLY A 41 4.33 14.44 6.66
N SER A 42 4.15 15.35 5.72
CA SER A 42 3.66 15.05 4.36
C SER A 42 4.84 14.78 3.43
N ASP A 43 4.58 13.97 2.40
CA ASP A 43 5.35 13.84 1.17
C ASP A 43 4.93 14.90 0.15
N LEU A 44 5.63 14.96 -0.95
CA LEU A 44 5.30 15.83 -2.08
C LEU A 44 5.09 14.99 -3.32
N ASP A 45 3.81 14.85 -3.71
CA ASP A 45 3.34 13.90 -4.71
C ASP A 45 3.10 14.59 -6.05
N PHE A 46 3.64 14.04 -7.14
CA PHE A 46 3.35 14.55 -8.47
C PHE A 46 3.40 13.47 -9.55
N ILE A 47 2.69 13.72 -10.64
CA ILE A 47 2.73 12.90 -11.84
C ILE A 47 3.28 13.71 -13.00
N ALA A 48 4.24 13.12 -13.73
CA ALA A 48 4.69 13.60 -15.02
C ALA A 48 4.02 12.76 -16.13
N VAL A 49 3.47 13.44 -17.13
CA VAL A 49 2.79 12.78 -18.25
C VAL A 49 3.63 12.95 -19.51
N THR A 50 3.87 11.86 -20.22
CA THR A 50 4.65 11.84 -21.47
C THR A 50 3.85 11.24 -22.63
N GLU A 51 4.15 11.65 -23.86
CA GLU A 51 3.54 11.05 -25.06
C GLU A 51 4.07 9.65 -25.34
N ARG A 52 5.37 9.43 -25.12
CA ARG A 52 6.09 8.18 -25.37
C ARG A 52 6.88 7.77 -24.13
N PRO A 53 7.18 6.47 -23.96
CA PRO A 53 8.03 6.01 -22.87
C PRO A 53 9.37 6.78 -22.87
N PRO A 54 9.84 7.29 -21.71
CA PRO A 54 11.18 7.84 -21.59
C PRO A 54 12.24 6.78 -21.90
N THR A 55 13.35 7.20 -22.51
CA THR A 55 14.50 6.31 -22.69
C THR A 55 15.13 5.94 -21.35
N GLN A 56 15.94 4.88 -21.33
CA GLN A 56 16.66 4.51 -20.10
C GLN A 56 17.53 5.68 -19.59
N GLU A 57 18.27 6.34 -20.46
CA GLU A 57 19.10 7.50 -20.12
C GLU A 57 18.26 8.63 -19.51
N GLN A 58 17.10 8.93 -20.09
CA GLN A 58 16.18 9.92 -19.54
C GLN A 58 15.68 9.54 -18.15
N LYS A 59 15.32 8.26 -17.93
CA LYS A 59 14.92 7.77 -16.59
C LYS A 59 16.05 7.96 -15.57
N GLU A 60 17.28 7.59 -15.92
CA GLU A 60 18.45 7.75 -15.07
C GLU A 60 18.70 9.23 -14.70
N HIS A 61 18.62 10.14 -15.68
CA HIS A 61 18.77 11.57 -15.44
C HIS A 61 17.65 12.14 -14.55
N LEU A 62 16.41 11.71 -14.75
CA LEU A 62 15.28 12.14 -13.92
C LEU A 62 15.45 11.69 -12.46
N ILE A 63 15.79 10.42 -12.23
CA ILE A 63 16.06 9.91 -10.87
C ILE A 63 17.24 10.64 -10.23
N ALA A 64 18.34 10.85 -10.97
CA ALA A 64 19.50 11.56 -10.46
C ALA A 64 19.15 13.02 -10.07
N ALA A 65 18.33 13.70 -10.86
CA ALA A 65 17.85 15.05 -10.54
C ALA A 65 16.98 15.06 -9.28
N LEU A 66 16.06 14.10 -9.13
CA LEU A 66 15.23 13.97 -7.94
C LEU A 66 16.05 13.67 -6.69
N LEU A 67 17.05 12.78 -6.75
CA LEU A 67 17.97 12.49 -5.64
C LEU A 67 18.74 13.72 -5.16
N GLN A 68 19.13 14.61 -6.09
CA GLN A 68 19.80 15.87 -5.75
C GLN A 68 18.85 16.86 -5.06
N LEU A 69 17.61 16.97 -5.59
CA LEU A 69 16.59 17.92 -5.12
C LEU A 69 15.88 17.45 -3.84
N GLU A 70 15.89 16.15 -3.54
CA GLU A 70 15.23 15.59 -2.36
C GLU A 70 15.78 16.16 -1.04
N ARG A 71 16.99 16.72 -1.03
CA ARG A 71 17.54 17.42 0.14
C ARG A 71 16.74 18.67 0.52
N GLU A 72 15.98 19.21 -0.42
CA GLU A 72 15.11 20.36 -0.23
C GLU A 72 13.64 19.93 0.01
N ALA A 73 13.35 18.62 -0.03
CA ALA A 73 12.02 18.07 0.12
C ALA A 73 11.56 18.00 1.59
N PRO A 74 10.27 17.83 1.84
CA PRO A 74 9.77 17.53 3.17
C PRO A 74 10.38 16.22 3.72
N ALA A 75 10.22 15.98 5.02
CA ALA A 75 10.86 14.85 5.71
C ALA A 75 10.49 13.47 5.13
N LYS A 76 9.27 13.30 4.58
CA LYS A 76 8.85 12.08 3.89
C LYS A 76 9.33 11.98 2.44
N GLY A 77 9.91 13.05 1.88
CA GLY A 77 10.52 13.06 0.57
C GLY A 77 9.56 13.38 -0.57
N LEU A 78 9.92 12.87 -1.75
CA LEU A 78 9.20 13.05 -3.02
C LEU A 78 8.60 11.72 -3.44
N GLU A 79 7.40 11.75 -3.99
CA GLU A 79 6.81 10.61 -4.69
C GLU A 79 6.39 11.02 -6.10
N MET A 80 6.82 10.24 -7.11
CA MET A 80 6.63 10.60 -8.50
C MET A 80 6.39 9.37 -9.36
N SER A 81 5.39 9.47 -10.25
CA SER A 81 5.22 8.50 -11.33
C SER A 81 5.24 9.19 -12.68
N VAL A 82 5.89 8.55 -13.68
CA VAL A 82 5.77 8.92 -15.08
C VAL A 82 4.76 8.00 -15.74
N VAL A 83 3.72 8.57 -16.34
CA VAL A 83 2.64 7.84 -17.03
C VAL A 83 2.47 8.33 -18.46
N LEU A 84 1.94 7.50 -19.35
CA LEU A 84 1.70 7.92 -20.73
C LEU A 84 0.37 8.65 -20.87
N LEU A 85 0.33 9.64 -21.75
CA LEU A 85 -0.88 10.43 -22.02
C LEU A 85 -2.07 9.57 -22.44
N ARG A 86 -1.83 8.51 -23.22
CA ARG A 86 -2.89 7.57 -23.63
C ARG A 86 -3.53 6.88 -22.40
N ASP A 87 -2.70 6.46 -21.43
CA ASP A 87 -3.15 5.74 -20.24
C ASP A 87 -3.80 6.69 -19.20
N CYS A 88 -3.53 8.01 -19.33
CA CYS A 88 -4.23 9.05 -18.59
C CYS A 88 -5.59 9.37 -19.19
N ARG A 89 -5.71 9.43 -20.54
CA ARG A 89 -6.94 9.75 -21.26
C ARG A 89 -7.93 8.60 -21.27
N ASP A 90 -7.44 7.42 -21.65
CA ASP A 90 -8.19 6.17 -21.69
C ASP A 90 -7.79 5.35 -20.46
N PHE A 91 -8.30 5.76 -19.30
CA PHE A 91 -7.93 5.20 -18.01
C PHE A 91 -8.04 3.67 -18.00
N ALA A 92 -6.96 3.02 -17.60
CA ALA A 92 -6.88 1.57 -17.41
C ALA A 92 -6.58 1.25 -15.94
N TYR A 93 -7.11 0.15 -15.43
CA TYR A 93 -6.90 -0.29 -14.06
C TYR A 93 -6.46 -1.77 -13.99
N PRO A 94 -5.35 -2.10 -13.31
CA PRO A 94 -4.36 -1.16 -12.74
C PRO A 94 -3.66 -0.33 -13.81
N THR A 95 -3.22 0.89 -13.45
CA THR A 95 -2.71 1.87 -14.42
C THR A 95 -1.24 1.64 -14.74
N PRO A 96 -0.84 1.54 -16.04
CA PRO A 96 0.57 1.41 -16.40
C PRO A 96 1.39 2.67 -16.06
N TYR A 97 2.62 2.47 -15.55
CA TYR A 97 3.61 3.53 -15.36
C TYR A 97 4.93 3.20 -16.07
N GLN A 98 5.73 4.23 -16.35
CA GLN A 98 7.01 4.12 -17.06
C GLN A 98 8.21 4.32 -16.15
N LEU A 99 8.04 5.05 -15.06
CA LEU A 99 9.03 5.32 -14.04
C LEU A 99 8.30 5.66 -12.75
N HIS A 100 8.82 5.16 -11.63
CA HIS A 100 8.36 5.52 -10.30
C HIS A 100 9.55 5.94 -9.45
N TYR A 101 9.37 6.98 -8.63
CA TYR A 101 10.33 7.44 -7.63
C TYR A 101 9.67 7.50 -6.26
N SER A 102 10.31 6.86 -5.29
CA SER A 102 9.92 6.92 -3.89
C SER A 102 11.18 6.80 -3.01
N PRO A 103 11.25 7.45 -1.84
CA PRO A 103 12.35 7.29 -0.87
C PRO A 103 12.58 5.83 -0.45
N MET A 104 11.57 4.98 -0.53
CA MET A 104 11.67 3.53 -0.23
C MET A 104 12.69 2.83 -1.13
N HIS A 105 12.84 3.28 -2.37
CA HIS A 105 13.75 2.71 -3.37
C HIS A 105 15.16 3.33 -3.36
N ARG A 106 15.46 4.26 -2.45
CA ARG A 106 16.75 4.97 -2.40
C ARG A 106 17.96 4.05 -2.48
N ARG A 107 17.96 2.94 -1.72
CA ARG A 107 19.07 1.98 -1.75
C ARG A 107 19.28 1.35 -3.13
N ALA A 108 18.20 1.08 -3.85
CA ALA A 108 18.28 0.53 -5.20
C ALA A 108 18.86 1.56 -6.18
N TYR A 109 18.47 2.82 -6.08
CA TYR A 109 19.04 3.91 -6.89
C TYR A 109 20.54 4.07 -6.67
N GLU A 110 20.98 4.03 -5.40
CA GLU A 110 22.39 4.23 -5.01
C GLU A 110 23.26 3.02 -5.38
N GLN A 111 22.72 1.81 -5.42
CA GLN A 111 23.43 0.59 -5.73
C GLN A 111 23.60 0.35 -7.23
N ASP A 112 22.54 0.48 -8.00
CA ASP A 112 22.51 0.25 -9.44
C ASP A 112 21.37 1.03 -10.11
N LEU A 113 21.58 2.31 -10.34
CA LEU A 113 20.61 3.18 -10.97
C LEU A 113 20.23 2.69 -12.38
N SER A 114 21.21 2.22 -13.15
CA SER A 114 20.98 1.79 -14.51
C SER A 114 20.16 0.50 -14.58
N GLY A 115 20.51 -0.48 -13.75
CA GLY A 115 19.72 -1.73 -13.61
C GLY A 115 18.30 -1.44 -13.11
N TYR A 116 18.16 -0.56 -12.13
CA TYR A 116 16.86 -0.12 -11.65
C TYR A 116 16.00 0.49 -12.75
N CYS A 117 16.53 1.50 -13.46
CA CYS A 117 15.80 2.20 -14.52
C CYS A 117 15.46 1.31 -15.72
N LYS A 118 16.30 0.31 -16.02
CA LYS A 118 16.05 -0.66 -17.08
C LYS A 118 14.83 -1.52 -16.80
N GLY A 119 14.63 -1.94 -15.56
CA GLY A 119 13.48 -2.75 -15.11
C GLY A 119 12.25 -1.94 -14.71
N MET A 120 12.39 -0.63 -14.52
CA MET A 120 11.34 0.20 -13.93
C MET A 120 10.26 0.56 -14.95
N HIS A 121 9.24 -0.25 -14.98
CA HIS A 121 7.92 -0.06 -15.59
C HIS A 121 7.01 -1.15 -15.03
N GLY A 122 5.72 -0.89 -15.00
CA GLY A 122 4.76 -1.86 -14.45
C GLY A 122 3.36 -1.30 -14.46
N VAL A 123 2.55 -1.83 -13.58
CA VAL A 123 1.20 -1.34 -13.30
C VAL A 123 1.08 -0.97 -11.82
N ASP A 124 0.29 0.04 -11.53
CA ASP A 124 0.10 0.55 -10.20
C ASP A 124 -1.39 0.75 -9.93
N TYR A 125 -1.86 0.17 -8.83
CA TYR A 125 -3.25 0.29 -8.37
C TYR A 125 -3.53 1.66 -7.77
N ASP A 126 -2.53 2.31 -7.16
CA ASP A 126 -2.69 3.58 -6.45
C ASP A 126 -2.88 4.76 -7.40
N LEU A 127 -2.49 4.60 -8.66
CA LEU A 127 -2.70 5.62 -9.69
C LEU A 127 -4.20 5.93 -9.92
N ALA A 128 -5.11 5.02 -9.63
CA ALA A 128 -6.54 5.31 -9.66
C ALA A 128 -6.94 6.36 -8.61
N ALA A 129 -6.40 6.24 -7.40
CA ALA A 129 -6.58 7.25 -6.35
C ALA A 129 -5.89 8.58 -6.72
N HIS A 130 -4.64 8.51 -7.22
CA HIS A 130 -3.88 9.69 -7.63
C HIS A 130 -4.60 10.47 -8.74
N PHE A 131 -5.06 9.80 -9.81
CA PHE A 131 -5.80 10.45 -10.90
C PHE A 131 -7.13 11.04 -10.40
N THR A 132 -7.82 10.35 -9.51
CA THR A 132 -9.05 10.87 -8.89
C THR A 132 -8.79 12.15 -8.12
N VAL A 133 -7.72 12.18 -7.32
CA VAL A 133 -7.29 13.37 -6.57
C VAL A 133 -6.87 14.50 -7.51
N ILE A 134 -6.07 14.20 -8.56
CA ILE A 134 -5.66 15.18 -9.57
C ILE A 134 -6.89 15.80 -10.25
N ARG A 135 -7.86 15.00 -10.66
CA ARG A 135 -9.10 15.50 -11.28
C ARG A 135 -9.94 16.37 -10.37
N LYS A 136 -9.83 16.16 -9.06
CA LYS A 136 -10.57 16.95 -8.05
C LYS A 136 -9.86 18.24 -7.67
N VAL A 137 -8.57 18.18 -7.33
CA VAL A 137 -7.82 19.29 -6.74
C VAL A 137 -6.43 19.49 -7.32
N GLY A 138 -6.00 18.70 -8.30
CA GLY A 138 -4.64 18.72 -8.86
C GLY A 138 -4.24 20.11 -9.36
N ILE A 139 -2.97 20.45 -9.13
CA ILE A 139 -2.37 21.72 -9.56
C ILE A 139 -1.50 21.46 -10.78
N VAL A 140 -1.79 22.15 -11.89
CA VAL A 140 -0.96 22.10 -13.10
C VAL A 140 0.30 22.91 -12.87
N LEU A 141 1.45 22.24 -12.86
CA LEU A 141 2.76 22.89 -12.77
C LEU A 141 3.32 23.22 -14.16
N PHE A 142 2.99 22.38 -15.13
CA PHE A 142 3.36 22.55 -16.54
C PHE A 142 2.37 21.78 -17.43
N GLY A 143 2.10 22.28 -18.62
CA GLY A 143 1.35 21.60 -19.69
C GLY A 143 -0.14 21.91 -19.71
N SER A 144 -0.92 20.97 -20.25
CA SER A 144 -2.34 21.14 -20.51
C SER A 144 -3.20 21.06 -19.24
N PRO A 145 -4.41 21.63 -19.24
CA PRO A 145 -5.35 21.52 -18.14
C PRO A 145 -5.66 20.07 -17.76
N VAL A 146 -5.88 19.81 -16.46
CA VAL A 146 -6.13 18.47 -15.91
C VAL A 146 -7.18 17.68 -16.71
N ARG A 147 -8.29 18.34 -17.08
CA ARG A 147 -9.42 17.66 -17.76
C ARG A 147 -9.14 17.27 -19.21
N GLU A 148 -8.13 17.84 -19.82
CA GLU A 148 -7.69 17.49 -21.18
C GLU A 148 -6.72 16.29 -21.18
N VAL A 149 -6.09 16.03 -20.03
CA VAL A 149 -5.07 14.99 -19.86
C VAL A 149 -5.62 13.77 -19.12
N PHE A 150 -6.35 13.97 -18.05
CA PHE A 150 -6.87 12.87 -17.23
C PHE A 150 -8.35 12.61 -17.52
N GLY A 151 -8.64 11.47 -18.13
CA GLY A 151 -9.99 10.93 -18.31
C GLY A 151 -10.70 10.62 -16.99
N PRO A 152 -11.99 10.30 -17.01
CA PRO A 152 -12.72 9.90 -15.81
C PRO A 152 -12.20 8.58 -15.27
N VAL A 153 -11.97 8.52 -13.95
CA VAL A 153 -11.66 7.29 -13.23
C VAL A 153 -12.99 6.69 -12.75
N PRO A 154 -13.32 5.44 -13.10
CA PRO A 154 -14.48 4.77 -12.53
C PRO A 154 -14.41 4.76 -11.00
N PHE A 155 -15.52 5.09 -10.35
CA PHE A 155 -15.56 5.14 -8.88
C PHE A 155 -15.18 3.80 -8.24
N ALA A 156 -15.52 2.72 -8.92
CA ALA A 156 -15.17 1.37 -8.54
C ALA A 156 -13.66 1.14 -8.43
N ASP A 157 -12.90 1.59 -9.42
CA ASP A 157 -11.44 1.44 -9.45
C ASP A 157 -10.76 2.36 -8.42
N TYR A 158 -11.32 3.58 -8.23
CA TYR A 158 -10.90 4.45 -7.13
C TYR A 158 -11.12 3.81 -5.77
N LEU A 159 -12.29 3.21 -5.55
CA LEU A 159 -12.62 2.58 -4.27
C LEU A 159 -11.75 1.34 -4.00
N ASP A 160 -11.51 0.49 -5.02
CA ASP A 160 -10.60 -0.66 -4.90
C ASP A 160 -9.17 -0.19 -4.55
N SER A 161 -8.66 0.85 -5.23
CA SER A 161 -7.36 1.47 -4.96
C SER A 161 -7.21 1.86 -3.48
N ILE A 162 -8.10 2.71 -2.97
CA ILE A 162 -7.99 3.19 -1.58
C ILE A 162 -8.32 2.13 -0.52
N CYS A 163 -9.07 1.09 -0.85
CA CYS A 163 -9.30 -0.04 0.04
C CYS A 163 -8.02 -0.89 0.20
N ARG A 164 -7.17 -0.96 -0.83
CA ARG A 164 -5.85 -1.63 -0.74
C ARG A 164 -4.93 -0.94 0.25
N ASP A 165 -4.97 0.40 0.33
CA ASP A 165 -4.18 1.19 1.29
C ASP A 165 -4.49 0.83 2.75
N VAL A 166 -5.68 0.33 3.03
CA VAL A 166 -6.13 0.01 4.39
C VAL A 166 -6.32 -1.48 4.63
N ALA A 167 -5.97 -2.34 3.67
CA ALA A 167 -6.13 -3.80 3.80
C ALA A 167 -5.35 -4.38 4.99
N GLY A 168 -4.20 -3.79 5.34
CA GLY A 168 -3.39 -4.16 6.52
C GLY A 168 -3.69 -3.36 7.79
N ALA A 169 -4.69 -2.48 7.80
CA ALA A 169 -4.87 -1.47 8.83
C ALA A 169 -5.02 -2.02 10.25
N ALA A 170 -5.55 -3.24 10.41
CA ALA A 170 -5.67 -3.88 11.72
C ALA A 170 -4.31 -4.10 12.43
N GLN A 171 -3.24 -4.33 11.65
CA GLN A 171 -1.87 -4.47 12.15
C GLN A 171 -1.09 -3.16 12.05
N ASP A 172 -1.27 -2.45 10.94
CA ASP A 172 -0.49 -1.25 10.61
C ASP A 172 -0.80 -0.09 11.56
N ILE A 173 -2.01 -0.07 12.16
CA ILE A 173 -2.43 0.99 13.09
C ILE A 173 -1.54 1.09 14.32
N LEU A 174 -0.90 0.01 14.75
CA LEU A 174 0.03 0.01 15.87
C LEU A 174 1.40 0.60 15.51
N HIS A 175 1.76 0.58 14.22
CA HIS A 175 3.06 1.05 13.70
C HIS A 175 2.96 2.46 13.09
N THR A 176 1.87 2.74 12.42
CA THR A 176 1.59 4.03 11.75
C THR A 176 0.21 4.57 12.15
N PRO A 177 -0.04 4.80 13.46
CA PRO A 177 -1.38 5.10 13.99
C PRO A 177 -2.03 6.32 13.33
N LEU A 178 -1.25 7.37 13.10
CA LEU A 178 -1.74 8.59 12.50
C LEU A 178 -2.23 8.38 11.06
N ASP A 179 -1.35 7.84 10.21
CA ASP A 179 -1.65 7.66 8.79
C ASP A 179 -2.79 6.65 8.60
N THR A 180 -2.74 5.53 9.34
CA THR A 180 -3.75 4.48 9.26
C THR A 180 -5.13 4.96 9.72
N ALA A 181 -5.23 5.66 10.86
CA ALA A 181 -6.52 6.15 11.35
C ALA A 181 -7.16 7.16 10.38
N LEU A 182 -6.36 8.07 9.81
CA LEU A 182 -6.85 9.07 8.87
C LEU A 182 -7.25 8.44 7.53
N ASN A 183 -6.50 7.44 7.03
CA ASN A 183 -6.84 6.72 5.81
C ASN A 183 -8.12 5.89 6.00
N LEU A 184 -8.29 5.20 7.11
CA LEU A 184 -9.53 4.48 7.43
C LEU A 184 -10.76 5.39 7.35
N CYS A 185 -10.69 6.59 7.91
CA CYS A 185 -11.78 7.57 7.81
C CYS A 185 -12.07 7.98 6.36
N ARG A 186 -11.01 8.20 5.54
CA ARG A 186 -11.15 8.56 4.12
C ARG A 186 -11.82 7.46 3.31
N VAL A 187 -11.38 6.21 3.52
CA VAL A 187 -11.94 5.04 2.83
C VAL A 187 -13.40 4.83 3.22
N LEU A 188 -13.73 4.94 4.51
CA LEU A 188 -15.11 4.81 4.96
C LEU A 188 -16.00 5.91 4.40
N ALA A 189 -15.54 7.17 4.35
CA ALA A 189 -16.27 8.28 3.75
C ALA A 189 -16.51 8.06 2.25
N ALA A 190 -15.51 7.55 1.53
CA ALA A 190 -15.66 7.16 0.13
C ALA A 190 -16.69 6.05 -0.05
N ALA A 191 -16.60 4.98 0.76
CA ALA A 191 -17.52 3.84 0.69
C ALA A 191 -18.96 4.21 1.08
N GLN A 192 -19.15 5.20 1.96
CA GLN A 192 -20.49 5.59 2.43
C GLN A 192 -21.15 6.65 1.54
N GLU A 193 -20.38 7.64 1.09
CA GLU A 193 -20.91 8.87 0.49
C GLU A 193 -20.24 9.24 -0.85
N GLY A 194 -19.29 8.42 -1.33
CA GLY A 194 -18.55 8.69 -2.57
C GLY A 194 -17.60 9.88 -2.46
N LEU A 195 -17.15 10.20 -1.26
CA LEU A 195 -16.32 11.39 -1.01
C LEU A 195 -14.84 11.09 -1.29
N VAL A 196 -14.16 12.06 -1.88
CA VAL A 196 -12.69 12.08 -2.04
C VAL A 196 -12.16 13.16 -1.10
N LEU A 197 -11.51 12.76 -0.01
CA LEU A 197 -11.12 13.64 1.10
C LEU A 197 -9.61 13.69 1.29
N SER A 198 -9.11 14.83 1.82
CA SER A 198 -7.77 14.87 2.43
C SER A 198 -7.77 14.13 3.79
N LYS A 199 -6.57 13.84 4.34
CA LYS A 199 -6.45 13.25 5.69
C LYS A 199 -7.15 14.10 6.75
N ALA A 200 -6.97 15.43 6.72
CA ALA A 200 -7.64 16.35 7.64
C ALA A 200 -9.17 16.32 7.49
N GLN A 201 -9.67 16.34 6.26
CA GLN A 201 -11.11 16.21 5.99
C GLN A 201 -11.65 14.85 6.42
N GLY A 202 -10.88 13.76 6.25
CA GLY A 202 -11.22 12.43 6.73
C GLY A 202 -11.38 12.38 8.25
N ALA A 203 -10.47 13.02 9.00
CA ALA A 203 -10.60 13.15 10.45
C ALA A 203 -11.89 13.89 10.85
N GLN A 204 -12.18 15.02 10.21
CA GLN A 204 -13.40 15.80 10.48
C GLN A 204 -14.66 14.98 10.18
N TRP A 205 -14.68 14.28 9.05
CA TRP A 205 -15.79 13.41 8.68
C TRP A 205 -15.96 12.30 9.72
N GLY A 206 -14.88 11.62 10.12
CA GLY A 206 -14.89 10.58 11.13
C GLY A 206 -15.43 11.05 12.48
N MET A 207 -15.04 12.25 12.95
CA MET A 207 -15.57 12.84 14.19
C MET A 207 -17.08 13.11 14.15
N GLN A 208 -17.68 13.24 12.97
CA GLN A 208 -19.11 13.50 12.78
C GLN A 208 -19.93 12.21 12.59
N HIS A 209 -19.33 11.15 12.03
CA HIS A 209 -20.05 9.98 11.55
C HIS A 209 -19.74 8.70 12.33
N LEU A 210 -18.60 8.62 13.02
CA LEU A 210 -18.24 7.48 13.87
C LEU A 210 -18.79 7.64 15.29
N GLN A 211 -18.80 6.54 16.04
CA GLN A 211 -19.23 6.54 17.44
C GLN A 211 -18.44 7.55 18.27
N GLY A 212 -19.13 8.24 19.17
CA GLY A 212 -18.57 9.35 19.97
C GLY A 212 -17.34 8.98 20.79
N GLN A 213 -17.16 7.69 21.12
CA GLN A 213 -15.98 7.19 21.83
C GLN A 213 -14.67 7.39 21.06
N TYR A 214 -14.70 7.38 19.70
CA TYR A 214 -13.52 7.58 18.85
C TYR A 214 -13.19 9.05 18.57
N ARG A 215 -14.07 9.97 18.99
CA ARG A 215 -13.83 11.41 18.79
C ARG A 215 -12.53 11.91 19.44
N PRO A 216 -12.17 11.52 20.68
CA PRO A 216 -10.89 11.94 21.27
C PRO A 216 -9.67 11.43 20.48
N LEU A 217 -9.70 10.18 19.97
CA LEU A 217 -8.65 9.62 19.13
C LEU A 217 -8.48 10.45 17.84
N LEU A 218 -9.59 10.74 17.14
CA LEU A 218 -9.57 11.51 15.90
C LEU A 218 -9.18 12.97 16.10
N MET A 219 -9.55 13.59 17.23
CA MET A 219 -9.08 14.93 17.59
C MET A 219 -7.55 14.94 17.80
N ARG A 220 -7.01 13.93 18.49
CA ARG A 220 -5.55 13.78 18.65
C ARG A 220 -4.88 13.57 17.30
N ALA A 221 -5.42 12.70 16.45
CA ALA A 221 -4.89 12.44 15.12
C ALA A 221 -4.88 13.71 14.24
N ALA A 222 -5.97 14.46 14.22
CA ALA A 222 -6.06 15.73 13.49
C ALA A 222 -5.02 16.75 13.99
N SER A 223 -4.90 16.92 15.32
CA SER A 223 -3.92 17.83 15.92
C SER A 223 -2.47 17.41 15.62
N CYS A 224 -2.17 16.09 15.69
CA CYS A 224 -0.87 15.56 15.34
C CYS A 224 -0.54 15.81 13.87
N TYR A 225 -1.50 15.58 12.96
CA TYR A 225 -1.33 15.80 11.54
C TYR A 225 -1.05 17.27 11.20
N GLU A 226 -1.76 18.20 11.84
CA GLU A 226 -1.64 19.64 11.59
C GLU A 226 -0.39 20.27 12.24
N GLN A 227 -0.02 19.81 13.43
CA GLN A 227 1.00 20.46 14.27
C GLN A 227 2.32 19.68 14.37
N GLY A 228 2.37 18.45 13.86
CA GLY A 228 3.57 17.60 13.98
C GLY A 228 3.87 17.11 15.40
N ALA A 229 2.89 17.22 16.33
CA ALA A 229 3.09 16.84 17.72
C ALA A 229 3.21 15.32 17.87
N ALA A 230 4.26 14.85 18.58
CA ALA A 230 4.33 13.45 18.98
C ALA A 230 3.28 13.19 20.08
N LEU A 231 2.44 12.19 19.86
CA LEU A 231 1.39 11.80 20.79
C LEU A 231 1.59 10.36 21.28
N ALA A 232 1.23 10.14 22.54
CA ALA A 232 1.07 8.79 23.05
C ALA A 232 -0.24 8.19 22.54
N TRP A 233 -0.18 6.98 22.01
CA TRP A 233 -1.30 6.22 21.52
C TRP A 233 -1.60 5.05 22.47
N ASP A 234 -2.87 4.83 22.76
CA ASP A 234 -3.32 3.63 23.46
C ASP A 234 -3.56 2.51 22.44
N SER A 235 -2.85 1.40 22.58
CA SER A 235 -2.91 0.28 21.63
C SER A 235 -4.31 -0.34 21.55
N GLY A 236 -5.00 -0.46 22.69
CA GLY A 236 -6.35 -1.04 22.71
C GLY A 236 -7.37 -0.13 22.02
N GLU A 237 -7.28 1.20 22.24
CA GLU A 237 -8.14 2.19 21.56
C GLU A 237 -7.90 2.16 20.04
N LEU A 238 -6.64 2.02 19.60
CA LEU A 238 -6.29 1.93 18.17
C LEU A 238 -6.83 0.66 17.51
N GLU A 239 -6.64 -0.49 18.15
CA GLU A 239 -7.11 -1.78 17.62
C GLU A 239 -8.64 -1.83 17.53
N ASP A 240 -9.34 -1.34 18.56
CA ASP A 240 -10.80 -1.28 18.56
C ASP A 240 -11.33 -0.32 17.48
N PHE A 241 -10.68 0.83 17.31
CA PHE A 241 -10.99 1.77 16.24
C PHE A 241 -10.81 1.16 14.85
N ALA A 242 -9.66 0.54 14.60
CA ALA A 242 -9.37 -0.05 13.29
C ALA A 242 -10.36 -1.16 12.95
N ARG A 243 -10.66 -2.04 13.91
CA ARG A 243 -11.65 -3.12 13.74
C ARG A 243 -13.03 -2.59 13.41
N GLU A 244 -13.52 -1.65 14.19
CA GLU A 244 -14.85 -1.05 13.98
C GLU A 244 -14.98 -0.39 12.61
N VAL A 245 -13.96 0.39 12.19
CA VAL A 245 -14.00 1.09 10.92
C VAL A 245 -13.87 0.11 9.74
N LEU A 246 -13.00 -0.90 9.84
CA LEU A 246 -12.90 -1.96 8.84
C LEU A 246 -14.22 -2.73 8.70
N ASP A 247 -14.87 -3.09 9.82
CA ASP A 247 -16.17 -3.76 9.80
C ASP A 247 -17.24 -2.91 9.10
N GLN A 248 -17.22 -1.59 9.32
CA GLN A 248 -18.12 -0.67 8.61
C GLN A 248 -17.81 -0.58 7.12
N ILE A 249 -16.53 -0.51 6.72
CA ILE A 249 -16.11 -0.52 5.31
C ILE A 249 -16.60 -1.82 4.68
N HIS A 250 -16.31 -2.98 5.26
CA HIS A 250 -16.76 -4.29 4.80
C HIS A 250 -18.29 -4.35 4.64
N GLY A 251 -19.00 -3.92 5.69
CA GLY A 251 -20.47 -3.91 5.66
C GLY A 251 -21.05 -3.02 4.56
N ARG A 252 -20.33 -1.95 4.15
CA ARG A 252 -20.73 -1.09 3.02
C ARG A 252 -20.46 -1.75 1.68
N LEU A 253 -19.25 -2.30 1.50
CA LEU A 253 -18.88 -3.01 0.27
C LEU A 253 -19.80 -4.20 0.01
N LEU A 254 -20.18 -4.96 1.05
CA LEU A 254 -21.16 -6.05 0.94
C LEU A 254 -22.57 -5.58 0.57
N LYS A 255 -22.97 -4.38 1.00
CA LYS A 255 -24.29 -3.79 0.67
C LYS A 255 -24.35 -3.21 -0.75
N MET A 256 -23.21 -2.93 -1.34
CA MET A 256 -23.10 -2.56 -2.75
C MET A 256 -23.33 -3.75 -3.70
N GLN A 257 -23.55 -4.98 -3.17
CA GLN A 257 -23.85 -6.16 -3.97
C GLN A 257 -25.27 -6.08 -4.57
N PRO A 258 -25.49 -6.44 -5.86
CA PRO A 258 -26.80 -6.44 -6.47
C PRO A 258 -27.66 -7.58 -5.91
N GLY A 259 -28.72 -7.23 -5.22
CA GLY A 259 -29.71 -8.20 -4.69
C GLY A 259 -30.42 -7.76 -3.41
N ARG A 260 -29.97 -6.71 -2.72
CA ARG A 260 -30.71 -6.12 -1.60
C ARG A 260 -31.07 -4.66 -1.90
N VAL A 261 -32.38 -4.43 -1.95
CA VAL A 261 -33.07 -3.16 -2.18
C VAL A 261 -32.38 -1.99 -1.45
N TYR A 262 -31.74 -1.11 -2.21
CA TYR A 262 -31.36 0.22 -1.72
C TYR A 262 -32.39 1.23 -2.22
N ASN A 263 -32.92 1.99 -1.26
CA ASN A 263 -34.11 2.80 -1.36
C ASN A 263 -33.93 4.12 -2.12
N LYS A 264 -34.80 4.32 -3.04
CA LYS A 264 -35.57 5.53 -3.47
C LYS A 264 -34.91 6.84 -3.91
N GLU A 265 -33.59 7.06 -3.90
CA GLU A 265 -33.07 8.38 -4.32
C GLU A 265 -32.03 8.40 -5.49
N LYS A 266 -31.77 7.23 -6.13
CA LYS A 266 -30.91 7.16 -7.34
C LYS A 266 -31.56 6.32 -8.44
N GLU A 267 -32.58 6.85 -9.04
CA GLU A 267 -33.33 6.20 -10.13
C GLU A 267 -32.61 6.06 -11.48
N HIS A 268 -31.29 6.34 -11.57
CA HIS A 268 -30.54 6.31 -12.84
C HIS A 268 -29.23 5.50 -12.80
N ARG A 269 -29.08 4.54 -11.91
CA ARG A 269 -27.91 3.62 -11.97
C ARG A 269 -28.14 2.52 -13.01
N THR A 270 -27.14 2.32 -13.88
CA THR A 270 -27.18 1.23 -14.87
C THR A 270 -26.91 -0.13 -14.20
N LYS A 271 -27.44 -1.22 -14.81
CA LYS A 271 -27.16 -2.59 -14.34
C LYS A 271 -25.67 -2.94 -14.35
N GLU A 272 -24.89 -2.25 -15.15
CA GLU A 272 -23.43 -2.41 -15.25
C GLU A 272 -22.70 -1.85 -14.02
N GLU A 273 -23.11 -0.67 -13.53
CA GLU A 273 -22.54 -0.08 -12.31
C GLU A 273 -22.80 -0.95 -11.08
N ALA A 274 -24.00 -1.49 -10.94
CA ALA A 274 -24.35 -2.39 -9.85
C ALA A 274 -23.55 -3.72 -9.90
N ARG A 275 -23.29 -4.26 -11.08
CA ARG A 275 -22.48 -5.47 -11.28
C ARG A 275 -21.01 -5.22 -10.97
N MET A 276 -20.49 -4.04 -11.30
CA MET A 276 -19.12 -3.63 -11.05
C MET A 276 -18.85 -3.46 -9.55
N GLU A 277 -19.78 -2.84 -8.82
CA GLU A 277 -19.70 -2.67 -7.36
C GLU A 277 -19.66 -4.02 -6.60
N MET A 278 -20.41 -5.02 -7.08
CA MET A 278 -20.34 -6.39 -6.52
C MET A 278 -18.96 -7.02 -6.71
N MET A 279 -18.40 -6.89 -7.92
CA MET A 279 -17.08 -7.44 -8.23
C MET A 279 -15.97 -6.82 -7.37
N ILE A 280 -16.11 -5.55 -6.97
CA ILE A 280 -15.13 -4.87 -6.11
C ILE A 280 -15.14 -5.44 -4.70
N GLY A 281 -16.33 -5.59 -4.10
CA GLY A 281 -16.45 -6.14 -2.75
C GLY A 281 -15.86 -7.55 -2.65
N GLU A 282 -16.17 -8.42 -3.62
CA GLU A 282 -15.60 -9.76 -3.69
C GLU A 282 -14.08 -9.73 -3.90
N ARG A 283 -13.61 -8.89 -4.80
CA ARG A 283 -12.18 -8.75 -5.10
C ARG A 283 -11.41 -8.22 -3.90
N TRP A 284 -11.95 -7.24 -3.20
CA TRP A 284 -11.31 -6.65 -2.01
C TRP A 284 -11.16 -7.69 -0.89
N CYS A 285 -12.20 -8.48 -0.57
CA CYS A 285 -12.08 -9.58 0.41
C CYS A 285 -10.99 -10.59 0.02
N LYS A 286 -10.89 -10.92 -1.28
CA LYS A 286 -9.84 -11.82 -1.79
C LYS A 286 -8.45 -11.22 -1.66
N VAL A 287 -8.29 -9.92 -1.90
CA VAL A 287 -7.02 -9.20 -1.75
C VAL A 287 -6.58 -9.14 -0.29
N GLU A 288 -7.50 -8.94 0.63
CA GLU A 288 -7.17 -8.95 2.06
C GLU A 288 -6.68 -10.33 2.52
N ILE A 289 -7.42 -11.41 2.18
CA ILE A 289 -7.00 -12.79 2.46
C ILE A 289 -5.63 -13.08 1.83
N TYR A 290 -5.40 -12.62 0.60
CA TYR A 290 -4.14 -12.78 -0.09
C TYR A 290 -2.99 -12.07 0.64
N ASN A 291 -3.19 -10.83 1.08
CA ASN A 291 -2.19 -10.07 1.84
C ASN A 291 -1.88 -10.69 3.20
N GLU A 292 -2.88 -11.29 3.86
CA GLU A 292 -2.65 -12.07 5.08
C GLU A 292 -1.74 -13.27 4.81
N TYR A 293 -1.95 -13.99 3.71
CA TYR A 293 -1.07 -15.09 3.33
C TYR A 293 0.36 -14.63 3.02
N LEU A 294 0.52 -13.50 2.32
CA LEU A 294 1.84 -12.91 2.06
C LEU A 294 2.61 -12.58 3.35
N LYS A 295 1.94 -12.10 4.39
CA LYS A 295 2.55 -11.82 5.70
C LYS A 295 2.84 -13.11 6.48
N LYS A 296 1.97 -14.11 6.40
CA LYS A 296 2.07 -15.36 7.15
C LYS A 296 3.16 -16.29 6.63
N ILE A 297 3.36 -16.34 5.31
CA ILE A 297 4.37 -17.20 4.66
C ILE A 297 5.80 -16.95 5.17
N PRO A 298 6.35 -15.72 5.18
CA PRO A 298 7.71 -15.45 5.68
C PRO A 298 7.87 -15.81 7.16
N SER A 299 6.86 -15.53 8.00
CA SER A 299 6.85 -15.89 9.41
C SER A 299 6.91 -17.39 9.61
N LEU A 300 6.10 -18.14 8.87
CA LEU A 300 6.05 -19.60 8.95
C LEU A 300 7.36 -20.24 8.46
N LEU A 301 7.93 -19.73 7.35
CA LEU A 301 9.24 -20.16 6.86
C LEU A 301 10.36 -19.91 7.87
N SER A 302 10.36 -18.79 8.58
CA SER A 302 11.31 -18.48 9.65
C SER A 302 11.20 -19.46 10.83
N GLN A 303 9.97 -19.80 11.21
CA GLN A 303 9.71 -20.77 12.27
C GLN A 303 10.16 -22.18 11.86
N ILE A 304 9.83 -22.62 10.64
CA ILE A 304 10.28 -23.90 10.06
C ILE A 304 11.81 -23.99 10.13
N ASN A 305 12.52 -22.97 9.63
CA ASN A 305 14.00 -22.94 9.66
C ASN A 305 14.55 -23.03 11.10
N THR A 306 13.88 -22.43 12.08
CA THR A 306 14.28 -22.51 13.50
C THR A 306 14.11 -23.92 14.03
N VAL A 307 12.98 -24.57 13.77
CA VAL A 307 12.72 -25.95 14.24
C VAL A 307 13.63 -26.94 13.52
N GLU A 308 13.92 -26.77 12.22
CA GLU A 308 14.90 -27.59 11.48
C GLU A 308 16.31 -27.49 12.08
N LYS A 309 16.74 -26.29 12.50
CA LYS A 309 18.02 -26.11 13.19
C LYS A 309 18.04 -26.85 14.53
N MET A 310 16.95 -26.81 15.30
CA MET A 310 16.83 -27.54 16.55
C MET A 310 16.88 -29.05 16.33
N GLN A 311 16.19 -29.58 15.35
CA GLN A 311 16.20 -30.98 14.99
C GLN A 311 17.62 -31.46 14.59
N ARG A 312 18.28 -30.73 13.69
CA ARG A 312 19.66 -31.04 13.26
C ARG A 312 20.63 -31.02 14.44
N LYS A 313 20.47 -30.08 15.38
CA LYS A 313 21.30 -30.03 16.60
C LYS A 313 21.11 -31.28 17.45
N ALA A 314 19.84 -31.69 17.71
CA ALA A 314 19.55 -32.92 18.46
C ALA A 314 20.10 -34.17 17.76
N GLU A 315 19.98 -34.28 16.43
CA GLU A 315 20.55 -35.38 15.64
C GLU A 315 22.09 -35.45 15.76
N THR A 316 22.76 -34.29 15.68
CA THR A 316 24.22 -34.20 15.81
C THR A 316 24.68 -34.63 17.19
N GLU A 317 24.00 -34.18 18.25
CA GLU A 317 24.32 -34.56 19.63
C GLU A 317 24.05 -36.05 19.89
N LEU A 318 22.98 -36.61 19.29
CA LEU A 318 22.72 -38.07 19.37
C LEU A 318 23.85 -38.88 18.69
N GLN A 319 24.36 -38.44 17.53
CA GLN A 319 25.50 -39.10 16.87
C GLN A 319 26.77 -39.01 17.71
N MET A 320 27.02 -37.91 18.40
CA MET A 320 28.16 -37.77 19.30
C MET A 320 28.07 -38.73 20.52
N LEU A 321 26.87 -38.83 21.13
CA LEU A 321 26.60 -39.69 22.24
C LEU A 321 26.84 -41.19 21.95
N GLN A 322 26.66 -41.63 20.68
CA GLN A 322 26.93 -43.02 20.29
C GLN A 322 28.39 -43.46 20.51
N LYS A 323 29.32 -42.49 20.58
CA LYS A 323 30.76 -42.73 20.77
C LYS A 323 31.19 -42.74 22.23
N GLU A 324 30.31 -42.40 23.16
CA GLU A 324 30.60 -42.33 24.57
C GLU A 324 30.26 -43.64 25.30
N PRO A 325 30.97 -43.99 26.44
CA PRO A 325 30.66 -45.15 27.24
C PRO A 325 29.25 -45.09 27.82
N ASP A 326 28.62 -46.24 27.97
CA ASP A 326 27.25 -46.32 28.48
C ASP A 326 27.21 -45.95 29.97
N SER A 327 26.35 -45.01 30.34
CA SER A 327 26.11 -44.57 31.71
C SER A 327 24.67 -44.15 31.88
N PHE A 328 24.17 -44.17 33.11
CA PHE A 328 22.80 -43.76 33.44
C PHE A 328 22.50 -42.30 32.98
N SER A 329 23.45 -41.39 33.17
CA SER A 329 23.33 -40.00 32.75
C SER A 329 23.28 -39.88 31.23
N ARG A 330 24.05 -40.69 30.47
CA ARG A 330 24.00 -40.74 29.01
C ARG A 330 22.64 -41.21 28.52
N GLN A 331 22.10 -42.30 29.13
CA GLN A 331 20.78 -42.82 28.73
C GLN A 331 19.66 -41.79 28.93
N GLN A 332 19.67 -41.05 30.06
CA GLN A 332 18.71 -39.98 30.31
C GLN A 332 18.84 -38.83 29.28
N TYR A 333 20.07 -38.43 28.95
CA TYR A 333 20.31 -37.37 28.00
C TYR A 333 19.93 -37.80 26.59
N GLN A 334 20.22 -39.03 26.20
CA GLN A 334 19.80 -39.63 24.94
C GLN A 334 18.26 -39.62 24.80
N ALA A 335 17.54 -40.09 25.79
CA ALA A 335 16.08 -40.10 25.80
C ALA A 335 15.48 -38.71 25.64
N ARG A 336 16.10 -37.71 26.26
CA ARG A 336 15.68 -36.29 26.10
C ARG A 336 15.91 -35.76 24.68
N LEU A 337 17.03 -36.08 24.07
CA LEU A 337 17.34 -35.66 22.68
C LEU A 337 16.43 -36.38 21.67
N GLU A 338 16.13 -37.64 21.87
CA GLU A 338 15.19 -38.42 21.04
C GLU A 338 13.79 -37.83 21.12
N SER A 339 13.30 -37.51 22.31
CA SER A 339 12.01 -36.81 22.49
C SER A 339 12.01 -35.44 21.82
N THR A 340 13.09 -34.66 21.94
CA THR A 340 13.22 -33.36 21.26
C THR A 340 13.18 -33.52 19.74
N ARG A 341 13.88 -34.48 19.17
CA ARG A 341 13.90 -34.80 17.75
C ARG A 341 12.50 -35.15 17.23
N GLU A 342 11.78 -36.00 17.97
CA GLU A 342 10.41 -36.41 17.59
C GLU A 342 9.42 -35.24 17.63
N GLN A 343 9.48 -34.43 18.70
CA GLN A 343 8.65 -33.22 18.81
C GLN A 343 8.94 -32.22 17.67
N CYS A 344 10.24 -32.04 17.34
CA CYS A 344 10.61 -31.20 16.21
C CYS A 344 10.06 -31.77 14.87
N ALA A 345 10.16 -33.08 14.65
CA ALA A 345 9.68 -33.74 13.44
C ALA A 345 8.15 -33.60 13.29
N GLN A 346 7.41 -33.83 14.36
CA GLN A 346 5.96 -33.64 14.37
C GLN A 346 5.59 -32.19 14.03
N ARG A 347 6.19 -31.22 14.75
CA ARG A 347 5.92 -29.79 14.54
C ARG A 347 6.29 -29.32 13.15
N LEU A 348 7.37 -29.83 12.56
CA LEU A 348 7.75 -29.57 11.18
C LEU A 348 6.72 -30.11 10.19
N GLY A 349 6.17 -31.30 10.43
CA GLY A 349 5.09 -31.87 9.63
C GLY A 349 3.89 -30.93 9.59
N GLU A 350 3.36 -30.55 10.76
CA GLU A 350 2.21 -29.66 10.92
C GLU A 350 2.45 -28.30 10.22
N MET A 351 3.61 -27.68 10.44
CA MET A 351 3.94 -26.37 9.85
C MET A 351 4.12 -26.44 8.33
N LYS A 352 4.68 -27.53 7.79
CA LYS A 352 4.84 -27.72 6.36
C LYS A 352 3.48 -27.99 5.67
N GLU A 353 2.59 -28.71 6.32
CA GLU A 353 1.21 -28.88 5.84
C GLU A 353 0.46 -27.56 5.81
N GLU A 354 0.57 -26.74 6.88
CA GLU A 354 -0.02 -25.41 6.91
C GLU A 354 0.55 -24.51 5.83
N LEU A 355 1.88 -24.50 5.61
CA LEU A 355 2.52 -23.74 4.56
C LEU A 355 2.03 -24.14 3.17
N ASN A 356 1.93 -25.45 2.90
CA ASN A 356 1.44 -25.95 1.61
C ASN A 356 -0.02 -25.57 1.36
N LEU A 357 -0.86 -25.60 2.40
CA LEU A 357 -2.24 -25.15 2.30
C LEU A 357 -2.32 -23.67 1.94
N ILE A 358 -1.54 -22.82 2.66
CA ILE A 358 -1.51 -21.37 2.41
C ILE A 358 -0.97 -21.07 1.01
N LEU A 359 0.06 -21.76 0.55
CA LEU A 359 0.61 -21.58 -0.80
C LEU A 359 -0.40 -21.96 -1.88
N GLY A 360 -1.15 -23.06 -1.70
CA GLY A 360 -2.20 -23.47 -2.63
C GLY A 360 -3.35 -22.46 -2.69
N LEU A 361 -3.80 -21.95 -1.54
CA LEU A 361 -4.83 -20.92 -1.47
C LEU A 361 -4.34 -19.58 -2.06
N LYS A 362 -3.08 -19.23 -1.83
CA LYS A 362 -2.43 -18.06 -2.43
C LYS A 362 -2.44 -18.16 -3.96
N GLU A 363 -2.02 -19.29 -4.51
CA GLU A 363 -1.99 -19.53 -5.96
C GLU A 363 -3.40 -19.47 -6.58
N GLN A 364 -4.40 -20.03 -5.90
CA GLN A 364 -5.79 -19.93 -6.32
C GLN A 364 -6.28 -18.49 -6.37
N LEU A 365 -5.96 -17.70 -5.33
CA LEU A 365 -6.32 -16.27 -5.27
C LEU A 365 -5.60 -15.45 -6.34
N GLU A 366 -4.34 -15.76 -6.65
CA GLU A 366 -3.60 -15.13 -7.75
C GLU A 366 -4.29 -15.36 -9.10
N GLN A 367 -4.75 -16.57 -9.36
CA GLN A 367 -5.50 -16.89 -10.57
C GLN A 367 -6.85 -16.16 -10.63
N GLU A 368 -7.61 -16.16 -9.52
CA GLU A 368 -8.90 -15.49 -9.44
C GLU A 368 -8.81 -13.96 -9.52
N LEU A 369 -7.73 -13.38 -9.02
CA LEU A 369 -7.47 -11.94 -9.06
C LEU A 369 -6.77 -11.52 -10.36
N HIS A 370 -6.42 -12.46 -11.23
CA HIS A 370 -5.61 -12.24 -12.44
C HIS A 370 -4.24 -11.60 -12.15
N LEU A 371 -3.64 -11.96 -11.01
CA LEU A 371 -2.31 -11.51 -10.64
C LEU A 371 -1.29 -12.42 -11.32
N ARG A 372 -0.30 -11.86 -11.99
CA ARG A 372 0.80 -12.64 -12.55
C ARG A 372 1.84 -12.93 -11.48
N ALA A 373 2.37 -14.16 -11.48
CA ALA A 373 3.47 -14.52 -10.60
C ALA A 373 4.64 -13.55 -10.81
N GLY A 374 5.04 -12.82 -9.75
CA GLY A 374 6.12 -11.82 -9.79
C GLY A 374 5.69 -10.35 -9.80
N GLU A 375 4.41 -10.02 -9.93
CA GLU A 375 3.92 -8.63 -9.87
C GLU A 375 3.71 -8.10 -8.44
N ILE A 376 3.93 -8.91 -7.42
CA ILE A 376 3.60 -8.60 -6.00
C ILE A 376 4.84 -8.53 -5.10
N GLU A 377 6.04 -8.83 -5.62
CA GLU A 377 7.31 -8.70 -4.87
C GLU A 377 8.05 -7.38 -5.14
N GLN A 378 7.36 -6.35 -5.63
CA GLN A 378 7.97 -5.03 -5.85
C GLN A 378 7.23 -3.94 -5.09
#